data_dd2f211b2ad1f04a02cf93f6cc488ba7
#
_entry.id   dd2f211b2ad1f04a02cf93f6cc488ba7
#
_cell.length_a   1.000
_cell.length_b   1.000
_cell.length_c   1.000
_cell.angle_alpha   90.00
_cell.angle_beta   90.00
_cell.angle_gamma   90.00
#
_symmetry.space_group_name_H-M   'P 1'
#
loop_
_entity.id
_entity.type
_entity.pdbx_description
1 polymer ?
#
loop_
_entity_poly.entity_id
_entity_poly.type
_entity_poly.pdbx_seq_one_letter_code
_entity_poly.pdbx_strand_id
1 'polypeptide(L)'
;MANEIRIQPPVETLVRGQKVTVPIVLMLEQRLKARGIHAKFLGAEETKAVYTTTSTDSKGQMMSQTHTAVQHVEITSQDHLLAGNEKMGFFGNMSDAMATVFGAGKHDTLEPGEHEFNVEIWIPQDVPATHLGQKCRVFYELSIHVDVPAGFDLKATQSFQVEPLPVSEYKTAPVRTRYPDDAGRGLFDSFVSPDVRVEMALVADKYQPHETIEGIFTIEPEKSLVCRRILVQLIGIESSEAHGDKDRYVHQGEPLDLGTPETVTGTYSQEFSLPAEITAPLTATGRQFSIDWFVQVQLDVPWAKDPKIRTPIELLPGT
;
A
#
# COMPACT_ATOMS: atom_id res chain seq x y z
N MET A 1 35.46 19.08 -9.09
CA MET A 1 34.18 18.59 -8.53
C MET A 1 33.08 18.86 -9.55
N ALA A 2 31.96 18.17 -9.52
CA ALA A 2 30.84 18.40 -10.45
C ALA A 2 29.80 19.32 -9.80
N ASN A 3 28.96 20.00 -10.59
CA ASN A 3 27.80 20.69 -10.04
C ASN A 3 26.90 19.70 -9.31
N GLU A 4 26.40 20.07 -8.13
CA GLU A 4 25.67 19.19 -7.25
C GLU A 4 24.42 19.87 -6.68
N ILE A 5 23.32 19.13 -6.57
CA ILE A 5 22.12 19.54 -5.85
C ILE A 5 22.02 18.69 -4.58
N ARG A 6 21.90 19.33 -3.42
CA ARG A 6 21.68 18.70 -2.12
C ARG A 6 20.32 19.12 -1.61
N ILE A 7 19.47 18.14 -1.36
CA ILE A 7 18.20 18.31 -0.66
C ILE A 7 18.46 17.96 0.80
N GLN A 8 18.19 18.88 1.71
CA GLN A 8 18.52 18.75 3.14
C GLN A 8 17.25 18.76 3.98
N PRO A 9 16.45 17.67 3.98
CA PRO A 9 15.23 17.68 4.76
C PRO A 9 15.54 17.79 6.25
N PRO A 10 14.82 18.63 7.01
CA PRO A 10 14.99 18.73 8.45
C PRO A 10 14.54 17.46 9.18
N VAL A 11 13.68 16.67 8.52
CA VAL A 11 13.17 15.39 8.98
C VAL A 11 13.02 14.44 7.79
N GLU A 12 13.27 13.16 7.99
CA GLU A 12 13.04 12.12 6.95
C GLU A 12 11.58 11.68 6.91
N THR A 13 10.87 11.86 8.02
CA THR A 13 9.50 11.45 8.21
C THR A 13 8.58 12.66 8.28
N LEU A 14 7.55 12.65 7.46
CA LEU A 14 6.54 13.71 7.36
C LEU A 14 5.26 13.30 8.06
N VAL A 15 4.63 14.25 8.73
CA VAL A 15 3.34 14.05 9.40
C VAL A 15 2.22 14.71 8.59
N ARG A 16 1.10 14.02 8.45
CA ARG A 16 -0.08 14.53 7.74
C ARG A 16 -0.63 15.81 8.40
N GLY A 17 -1.07 16.75 7.58
CA GLY A 17 -1.57 18.05 8.01
C GLY A 17 -0.48 19.08 8.35
N GLN A 18 0.78 18.73 8.25
CA GLN A 18 1.91 19.62 8.53
C GLN A 18 2.49 20.26 7.27
N LYS A 19 3.11 21.41 7.48
CA LYS A 19 3.98 22.08 6.51
C LYS A 19 5.44 21.89 6.96
N VAL A 20 6.29 21.57 6.00
CA VAL A 20 7.72 21.38 6.22
C VAL A 20 8.49 22.22 5.22
N THR A 21 9.46 23.00 5.69
CA THR A 21 10.39 23.74 4.84
C THR A 21 11.62 22.87 4.61
N VAL A 22 11.90 22.57 3.35
CA VAL A 22 13.06 21.77 2.94
C VAL A 22 14.10 22.67 2.30
N PRO A 23 15.29 22.84 2.92
CA PRO A 23 16.40 23.56 2.33
C PRO A 23 16.97 22.79 1.13
N ILE A 24 17.30 23.53 0.06
CA ILE A 24 17.92 23.04 -1.15
C ILE A 24 19.20 23.82 -1.36
N VAL A 25 20.30 23.13 -1.53
CA VAL A 25 21.61 23.72 -1.79
C VAL A 25 22.09 23.31 -3.18
N LEU A 26 22.31 24.29 -4.05
CA LEU A 26 22.91 24.10 -5.37
C LEU A 26 24.37 24.56 -5.33
N MET A 27 25.31 23.63 -5.47
CA MET A 27 26.75 23.88 -5.53
C MET A 27 27.20 23.97 -6.99
N LEU A 28 27.75 25.10 -7.40
CA LEU A 28 28.23 25.32 -8.78
C LEU A 28 29.74 25.54 -8.80
N GLU A 29 30.44 24.78 -9.64
CA GLU A 29 31.86 24.99 -9.89
C GLU A 29 32.13 26.08 -10.93
N GLN A 30 31.23 26.24 -11.85
CA GLN A 30 31.31 27.19 -12.94
C GLN A 30 30.00 27.96 -13.05
N ARG A 31 30.10 29.12 -13.68
CA ARG A 31 28.94 29.92 -14.01
C ARG A 31 27.92 29.12 -14.81
N LEU A 32 26.69 29.04 -14.32
CA LEU A 32 25.59 28.29 -14.92
C LEU A 32 24.50 29.25 -15.41
N LYS A 33 24.10 29.11 -16.68
CA LYS A 33 22.88 29.73 -17.18
C LYS A 33 21.74 28.73 -16.94
N ALA A 34 20.72 29.10 -16.21
CA ALA A 34 19.51 28.31 -16.03
C ALA A 34 18.32 29.08 -16.59
N ARG A 35 17.39 28.37 -17.25
CA ARG A 35 16.09 28.91 -17.62
C ARG A 35 15.17 28.92 -16.41
N GLY A 36 15.26 27.90 -15.57
CA GLY A 36 14.51 27.80 -14.34
C GLY A 36 15.07 26.74 -13.39
N ILE A 37 14.82 26.92 -12.11
CA ILE A 37 15.04 25.94 -11.05
C ILE A 37 13.66 25.58 -10.50
N HIS A 38 13.25 24.35 -10.70
CA HIS A 38 11.94 23.85 -10.35
C HIS A 38 12.05 22.83 -9.23
N ALA A 39 11.13 22.88 -8.30
CA ALA A 39 10.95 21.86 -7.29
C ALA A 39 9.53 21.27 -7.41
N LYS A 40 9.42 19.96 -7.45
CA LYS A 40 8.13 19.26 -7.46
C LYS A 40 8.08 18.27 -6.32
N PHE A 41 7.11 18.46 -5.41
CA PHE A 41 6.74 17.45 -4.44
C PHE A 41 5.58 16.64 -5.00
N LEU A 42 5.74 15.32 -5.06
CA LEU A 42 4.79 14.38 -5.62
C LEU A 42 4.51 13.29 -4.59
N GLY A 43 3.24 13.08 -4.24
CA GLY A 43 2.75 11.86 -3.63
C GLY A 43 1.99 11.05 -4.65
N ALA A 44 2.33 9.78 -4.82
CA ALA A 44 1.69 8.92 -5.80
C ALA A 44 1.48 7.49 -5.28
N GLU A 45 0.44 6.89 -5.82
CA GLU A 45 0.12 5.48 -5.69
C GLU A 45 0.55 4.77 -6.98
N GLU A 46 1.31 3.69 -6.86
CA GLU A 46 1.66 2.80 -7.97
C GLU A 46 1.03 1.44 -7.70
N THR A 47 0.28 0.94 -8.65
CA THR A 47 -0.30 -0.40 -8.60
C THR A 47 0.17 -1.26 -9.75
N LYS A 48 0.26 -2.57 -9.51
CA LYS A 48 0.68 -3.58 -10.49
C LYS A 48 -0.39 -4.65 -10.58
N ALA A 49 -0.77 -4.99 -11.81
CA ALA A 49 -1.64 -6.13 -12.07
C ALA A 49 -1.00 -7.04 -13.11
N VAL A 50 -1.00 -8.34 -12.85
CA VAL A 50 -0.52 -9.36 -13.79
C VAL A 50 -1.72 -9.97 -14.49
N TYR A 51 -1.72 -9.95 -15.82
CA TYR A 51 -2.78 -10.52 -16.64
C TYR A 51 -2.20 -11.38 -17.76
N THR A 52 -3.01 -12.30 -18.24
CA THR A 52 -2.60 -13.24 -19.29
C THR A 52 -3.46 -13.03 -20.53
N THR A 53 -2.81 -12.83 -21.67
CA THR A 53 -3.45 -12.81 -22.97
C THR A 53 -3.25 -14.14 -23.69
N THR A 54 -4.32 -14.65 -24.31
CA THR A 54 -4.27 -15.83 -25.14
C THR A 54 -4.51 -15.45 -26.58
N SER A 55 -3.60 -15.82 -27.46
CA SER A 55 -3.71 -15.64 -28.92
C SER A 55 -3.56 -16.98 -29.62
N THR A 56 -4.18 -17.10 -30.79
CA THR A 56 -4.03 -18.30 -31.63
C THR A 56 -3.12 -17.94 -32.82
N ASP A 57 -2.06 -18.70 -33.02
CA ASP A 57 -1.16 -18.48 -34.16
C ASP A 57 -1.82 -18.92 -35.49
N SER A 58 -1.13 -18.65 -36.62
CA SER A 58 -1.61 -19.00 -37.96
C SER A 58 -1.72 -20.52 -38.21
N LYS A 59 -1.21 -21.36 -37.29
CA LYS A 59 -1.29 -22.81 -37.31
C LYS A 59 -2.34 -23.38 -36.36
N GLY A 60 -3.14 -22.49 -35.71
CA GLY A 60 -4.18 -22.89 -34.77
C GLY A 60 -3.65 -23.26 -33.36
N GLN A 61 -2.39 -22.96 -33.04
CA GLN A 61 -1.84 -23.20 -31.72
C GLN A 61 -2.14 -22.03 -30.80
N MET A 62 -2.64 -22.33 -29.60
CA MET A 62 -2.89 -21.34 -28.57
C MET A 62 -1.56 -20.95 -27.91
N MET A 63 -1.27 -19.66 -27.95
CA MET A 63 -0.12 -19.07 -27.26
C MET A 63 -0.65 -18.20 -26.12
N SER A 64 -0.08 -18.39 -24.94
CA SER A 64 -0.39 -17.59 -23.75
C SER A 64 0.80 -16.72 -23.40
N GLN A 65 0.57 -15.43 -23.19
CA GLN A 65 1.57 -14.45 -22.77
C GLN A 65 1.12 -13.76 -21.50
N THR A 66 2.01 -13.69 -20.53
CA THR A 66 1.77 -12.97 -19.27
C THR A 66 2.35 -11.58 -19.36
N HIS A 67 1.56 -10.59 -19.00
CA HIS A 67 1.90 -9.18 -19.00
C HIS A 67 1.74 -8.59 -17.61
N THR A 68 2.45 -7.50 -17.34
CA THR A 68 2.27 -6.72 -16.12
C THR A 68 1.82 -5.32 -16.51
N ALA A 69 0.64 -4.93 -16.07
CA ALA A 69 0.17 -3.55 -16.11
C ALA A 69 0.71 -2.81 -14.88
N VAL A 70 1.15 -1.56 -15.06
CA VAL A 70 1.56 -0.66 -13.98
C VAL A 70 0.79 0.63 -14.15
N GLN A 71 0.12 1.06 -13.09
CA GLN A 71 -0.62 2.32 -13.09
C GLN A 71 -0.10 3.22 -11.97
N HIS A 72 0.03 4.52 -12.30
CA HIS A 72 0.37 5.56 -11.34
C HIS A 72 -0.83 6.49 -11.18
N VAL A 73 -1.20 6.76 -9.93
CA VAL A 73 -2.25 7.70 -9.58
C VAL A 73 -1.66 8.77 -8.68
N GLU A 74 -1.69 10.02 -9.13
CA GLU A 74 -1.24 11.15 -8.34
C GLU A 74 -2.19 11.37 -7.15
N ILE A 75 -1.62 11.39 -5.93
CA ILE A 75 -2.34 11.64 -4.68
C ILE A 75 -2.29 13.14 -4.38
N THR A 76 -1.08 13.71 -4.43
CA THR A 76 -0.83 15.14 -4.21
C THR A 76 0.34 15.59 -5.07
N SER A 77 0.28 16.83 -5.55
CA SER A 77 1.36 17.45 -6.33
C SER A 77 1.48 18.91 -5.97
N GLN A 78 2.71 19.37 -5.74
CA GLN A 78 3.03 20.76 -5.46
C GLN A 78 4.24 21.16 -6.28
N ASP A 79 4.08 22.18 -7.11
CA ASP A 79 5.12 22.68 -8.00
C ASP A 79 5.57 24.06 -7.52
N HIS A 80 6.90 24.26 -7.46
CA HIS A 80 7.51 25.51 -7.02
C HIS A 80 8.59 25.95 -8.04
N LEU A 81 8.53 27.20 -8.45
CA LEU A 81 9.61 27.85 -9.19
C LEU A 81 10.52 28.56 -8.18
N LEU A 82 11.77 28.09 -8.03
CA LEU A 82 12.74 28.63 -7.06
C LEU A 82 13.51 29.80 -7.66
N ALA A 83 13.84 29.74 -8.93
CA ALA A 83 14.50 30.80 -9.68
C ALA A 83 14.21 30.68 -11.18
N GLY A 84 14.35 31.79 -11.94
CA GLY A 84 14.15 31.82 -13.39
C GLY A 84 12.80 32.36 -13.83
N ASN A 85 12.57 32.35 -15.14
CA ASN A 85 11.45 33.06 -15.76
C ASN A 85 10.61 32.21 -16.69
N GLU A 86 10.81 30.91 -16.70
CA GLU A 86 10.15 30.07 -17.66
C GLU A 86 8.68 29.80 -17.30
N LYS A 87 7.78 30.14 -18.22
CA LYS A 87 6.42 29.61 -18.21
C LYS A 87 6.54 28.12 -18.43
N MET A 88 6.30 27.36 -17.38
CA MET A 88 6.50 25.91 -17.34
C MET A 88 5.75 25.19 -18.46
N GLY A 89 6.44 24.79 -19.50
CA GLY A 89 5.91 23.87 -20.52
C GLY A 89 5.76 22.43 -20.01
N PHE A 90 6.41 22.08 -18.90
CA PHE A 90 6.44 20.70 -18.37
C PHE A 90 5.50 20.43 -17.21
N PHE A 91 5.13 21.47 -16.44
CA PHE A 91 4.27 21.35 -15.26
C PHE A 91 3.04 22.27 -15.37
N GLY A 92 2.13 22.05 -16.27
CA GLY A 92 0.96 22.86 -16.59
C GLY A 92 0.41 23.79 -15.48
N ASN A 93 0.11 25.04 -15.88
CA ASN A 93 -0.72 26.04 -15.18
C ASN A 93 -0.37 26.43 -13.75
N MET A 94 0.72 27.16 -13.55
CA MET A 94 0.84 28.04 -12.38
C MET A 94 0.24 29.42 -12.69
N SER A 95 -0.54 29.95 -11.74
CA SER A 95 -1.15 31.26 -11.83
C SER A 95 -0.10 32.38 -11.92
N ASP A 96 -0.32 33.36 -12.82
CA ASP A 96 0.52 34.54 -13.08
C ASP A 96 0.87 35.39 -11.81
N ALA A 97 0.28 35.07 -10.66
CA ALA A 97 0.47 35.83 -9.43
C ALA A 97 1.85 35.63 -8.77
N MET A 98 2.53 34.49 -8.99
CA MET A 98 3.86 34.24 -8.41
C MET A 98 5.00 34.76 -9.29
N ALA A 99 4.81 34.87 -10.60
CA ALA A 99 5.82 35.39 -11.52
C ALA A 99 6.18 36.87 -11.27
N THR A 100 5.32 37.62 -10.58
CA THR A 100 5.49 39.05 -10.33
C THR A 100 6.38 39.35 -9.11
N VAL A 101 6.60 38.39 -8.24
CA VAL A 101 7.40 38.59 -6.99
C VAL A 101 8.91 38.42 -7.24
N PHE A 102 9.29 37.65 -8.25
CA PHE A 102 10.70 37.40 -8.60
C PHE A 102 11.00 37.96 -9.98
N GLY A 103 11.30 39.26 -10.06
CA GLY A 103 11.85 40.04 -11.16
C GLY A 103 11.79 39.44 -12.55
N ALA A 104 10.76 39.77 -13.31
CA ALA A 104 10.57 39.34 -14.70
C ALA A 104 11.72 39.79 -15.60
N GLY A 105 12.47 38.86 -16.14
CA GLY A 105 13.29 39.09 -17.33
C GLY A 105 14.75 38.76 -17.20
N LYS A 106 15.14 37.74 -17.87
CA LYS A 106 16.45 37.23 -18.27
C LYS A 106 16.79 35.88 -17.65
N HIS A 107 17.40 34.99 -18.47
CA HIS A 107 18.05 33.77 -17.98
C HIS A 107 18.85 34.09 -16.72
N ASP A 108 18.51 33.48 -15.60
CA ASP A 108 19.28 33.70 -14.41
C ASP A 108 20.65 33.05 -14.59
N THR A 109 21.67 33.89 -14.51
CA THR A 109 23.04 33.41 -14.52
C THR A 109 23.45 33.25 -13.07
N LEU A 110 23.63 32.01 -12.64
CA LEU A 110 24.14 31.70 -11.33
C LEU A 110 25.67 31.69 -11.38
N GLU A 111 26.30 32.43 -10.48
CA GLU A 111 27.75 32.47 -10.35
C GLU A 111 28.27 31.19 -9.64
N PRO A 112 29.56 30.85 -9.80
CA PRO A 112 30.15 29.75 -9.04
C PRO A 112 29.99 29.96 -7.54
N GLY A 113 29.69 28.87 -6.81
CA GLY A 113 29.51 28.91 -5.37
C GLY A 113 28.25 28.19 -4.93
N GLU A 114 27.81 28.50 -3.74
CA GLU A 114 26.67 27.92 -3.06
C GLU A 114 25.44 28.82 -3.21
N HIS A 115 24.34 28.22 -3.64
CA HIS A 115 23.02 28.89 -3.76
C HIS A 115 22.01 28.14 -2.91
N GLU A 116 21.38 28.82 -1.98
CA GLU A 116 20.40 28.26 -1.07
C GLU A 116 18.98 28.66 -1.49
N PHE A 117 18.06 27.66 -1.45
CA PHE A 117 16.65 27.83 -1.68
C PHE A 117 15.87 27.10 -0.59
N ASN A 118 14.62 27.50 -0.39
CA ASN A 118 13.71 26.82 0.52
C ASN A 118 12.42 26.42 -0.21
N VAL A 119 12.01 25.17 -0.03
CA VAL A 119 10.74 24.66 -0.56
C VAL A 119 9.82 24.35 0.61
N GLU A 120 8.66 24.99 0.65
CA GLU A 120 7.61 24.65 1.60
C GLU A 120 6.73 23.58 1.01
N ILE A 121 6.71 22.39 1.60
CA ILE A 121 5.81 21.29 1.24
C ILE A 121 4.72 21.14 2.29
N TRP A 122 3.50 20.88 1.85
CA TRP A 122 2.36 20.60 2.69
C TRP A 122 1.85 19.20 2.46
N ILE A 123 1.64 18.45 3.54
CA ILE A 123 1.12 17.08 3.50
C ILE A 123 -0.37 17.13 3.84
N PRO A 124 -1.28 16.86 2.90
CA PRO A 124 -2.72 16.82 3.19
C PRO A 124 -3.04 15.80 4.29
N GLN A 125 -4.13 16.02 5.03
CA GLN A 125 -4.53 15.12 6.13
C GLN A 125 -5.10 13.78 5.65
N ASP A 126 -5.69 13.77 4.46
CA ASP A 126 -6.43 12.67 3.87
C ASP A 126 -5.59 11.78 2.94
N VAL A 127 -4.29 12.04 2.85
CA VAL A 127 -3.40 11.21 2.04
C VAL A 127 -3.06 9.90 2.77
N PRO A 128 -2.87 8.78 2.06
CA PRO A 128 -2.40 7.53 2.66
C PRO A 128 -0.98 7.68 3.21
N ALA A 129 -0.61 6.84 4.16
CA ALA A 129 0.77 6.71 4.61
C ALA A 129 1.66 6.10 3.52
N THR A 130 2.96 6.32 3.62
CA THR A 130 3.93 5.60 2.79
C THR A 130 3.74 4.10 2.99
N HIS A 131 3.68 3.38 1.89
CA HIS A 131 3.38 1.96 1.89
C HIS A 131 4.21 1.25 0.83
N LEU A 132 4.69 0.06 1.16
CA LEU A 132 5.40 -0.82 0.24
C LEU A 132 4.84 -2.23 0.34
N GLY A 133 4.00 -2.61 -0.62
CA GLY A 133 3.44 -3.94 -0.78
C GLY A 133 4.05 -4.68 -1.97
N GLN A 134 3.48 -5.84 -2.27
CA GLN A 134 3.88 -6.68 -3.41
C GLN A 134 3.23 -6.20 -4.72
N LYS A 135 2.00 -5.70 -4.63
CA LYS A 135 1.19 -5.27 -5.77
C LYS A 135 0.96 -3.77 -5.82
N CYS A 136 1.20 -3.06 -4.71
CA CYS A 136 1.02 -1.62 -4.62
C CYS A 136 2.11 -0.97 -3.77
N ARG A 137 2.34 0.31 -4.03
CA ARG A 137 3.14 1.18 -3.16
C ARG A 137 2.57 2.59 -3.17
N VAL A 138 2.74 3.27 -2.05
CA VAL A 138 2.51 4.71 -1.91
C VAL A 138 3.84 5.36 -1.57
N PHE A 139 4.23 6.34 -2.33
CA PHE A 139 5.51 7.02 -2.15
C PHE A 139 5.36 8.54 -2.26
N TYR A 140 6.29 9.25 -1.63
CA TYR A 140 6.37 10.70 -1.63
C TYR A 140 7.80 11.12 -1.95
N GLU A 141 7.94 12.03 -2.92
CA GLU A 141 9.24 12.45 -3.43
C GLU A 141 9.28 13.96 -3.69
N LEU A 142 10.39 14.60 -3.34
CA LEU A 142 10.72 15.95 -3.77
C LEU A 142 11.79 15.87 -4.85
N SER A 143 11.46 16.33 -6.03
CA SER A 143 12.38 16.39 -7.18
C SER A 143 12.78 17.83 -7.46
N ILE A 144 14.07 18.07 -7.61
CA ILE A 144 14.64 19.35 -8.04
C ILE A 144 15.16 19.20 -9.45
N HIS A 145 14.81 20.14 -10.31
CA HIS A 145 15.22 20.18 -11.72
C HIS A 145 15.74 21.58 -12.07
N VAL A 146 16.98 21.64 -12.51
CA VAL A 146 17.61 22.86 -13.05
C VAL A 146 17.66 22.71 -14.56
N ASP A 147 16.88 23.53 -15.28
CA ASP A 147 16.81 23.53 -16.73
C ASP A 147 17.95 24.35 -17.32
N VAL A 148 18.89 23.67 -17.98
CA VAL A 148 20.13 24.26 -18.51
C VAL A 148 20.04 24.37 -20.05
N PRO A 149 19.93 25.60 -20.61
CA PRO A 149 19.85 25.78 -22.07
C PRO A 149 21.10 25.24 -22.74
N ALA A 150 20.90 24.37 -23.73
CA ALA A 150 21.98 23.76 -24.55
C ALA A 150 23.01 22.94 -23.69
N GLY A 151 22.66 22.51 -22.50
CA GLY A 151 23.46 21.69 -21.60
C GLY A 151 22.71 20.48 -21.08
N PHE A 152 23.31 19.77 -20.11
CA PHE A 152 22.63 18.72 -19.35
C PHE A 152 21.94 19.32 -18.14
N ASP A 153 20.66 19.01 -17.97
CA ASP A 153 19.90 19.40 -16.79
C ASP A 153 20.47 18.74 -15.53
N LEU A 154 20.45 19.49 -14.43
CA LEU A 154 20.78 18.93 -13.13
C LEU A 154 19.48 18.47 -12.47
N LYS A 155 19.52 17.28 -11.86
CA LYS A 155 18.36 16.68 -11.18
C LYS A 155 18.79 16.06 -9.86
N ALA A 156 17.92 16.20 -8.87
CA ALA A 156 18.04 15.48 -7.62
C ALA A 156 16.63 15.09 -7.15
N THR A 157 16.53 13.97 -6.45
CA THR A 157 15.28 13.47 -5.87
C THR A 157 15.54 12.99 -4.46
N GLN A 158 14.63 13.34 -3.55
CA GLN A 158 14.62 12.90 -2.17
C GLN A 158 13.28 12.26 -1.87
N SER A 159 13.29 11.01 -1.42
CA SER A 159 12.10 10.31 -0.93
C SER A 159 11.84 10.65 0.53
N PHE A 160 10.56 10.68 0.91
CA PHE A 160 10.09 10.92 2.27
C PHE A 160 9.19 9.78 2.72
N GLN A 161 9.23 9.52 4.01
CA GLN A 161 8.25 8.67 4.69
C GLN A 161 7.09 9.55 5.18
N VAL A 162 5.85 9.17 4.89
CA VAL A 162 4.65 9.74 5.51
C VAL A 162 4.10 8.71 6.46
N GLU A 163 4.13 9.01 7.76
CA GLU A 163 3.65 8.08 8.77
C GLU A 163 2.13 7.98 8.80
N PRO A 164 1.60 6.79 9.13
CA PRO A 164 0.21 6.67 9.51
C PRO A 164 -0.04 7.52 10.77
N LEU A 165 -1.24 8.08 10.90
CA LEU A 165 -1.60 8.78 12.13
C LEU A 165 -1.60 7.75 13.27
N PRO A 166 -0.89 8.03 14.39
CA PRO A 166 -0.92 7.14 15.53
C PRO A 166 -2.34 7.06 16.09
N VAL A 167 -2.81 5.86 16.31
CA VAL A 167 -4.11 5.62 16.91
C VAL A 167 -3.89 5.35 18.40
N SER A 168 -3.94 6.41 19.21
CA SER A 168 -3.74 6.31 20.66
C SER A 168 -4.89 5.61 21.39
N GLU A 169 -6.10 5.73 20.86
CA GLU A 169 -7.29 5.06 21.39
C GLU A 169 -8.16 4.59 20.23
N TYR A 170 -8.44 3.31 20.16
CA TYR A 170 -9.38 2.76 19.20
C TYR A 170 -10.44 1.92 19.93
N LYS A 171 -11.69 2.12 19.51
CA LYS A 171 -12.79 1.30 20.02
C LYS A 171 -12.76 -0.02 19.29
N THR A 172 -12.69 -1.10 20.04
CA THR A 172 -12.82 -2.46 19.55
C THR A 172 -14.22 -2.99 19.80
N ALA A 173 -14.66 -3.89 18.93
CA ALA A 173 -15.91 -4.61 19.12
C ALA A 173 -15.69 -6.11 18.87
N PRO A 174 -16.39 -6.99 19.60
CA PRO A 174 -16.38 -8.41 19.27
C PRO A 174 -16.93 -8.64 17.88
N VAL A 175 -16.29 -9.50 17.11
CA VAL A 175 -16.74 -9.85 15.76
C VAL A 175 -17.01 -11.34 15.65
N ARG A 176 -18.08 -11.71 14.93
CA ARG A 176 -18.47 -13.09 14.68
C ARG A 176 -18.70 -13.33 13.20
N THR A 177 -18.25 -14.48 12.75
CA THR A 177 -18.45 -14.94 11.37
C THR A 177 -18.91 -16.39 11.39
N ARG A 178 -19.75 -16.76 10.42
CA ARG A 178 -20.29 -18.12 10.23
C ARG A 178 -19.97 -18.66 8.86
N TYR A 179 -19.76 -19.97 8.79
CA TYR A 179 -19.61 -20.72 7.53
C TYR A 179 -20.63 -21.89 7.54
N PRO A 180 -21.35 -22.15 6.46
CA PRO A 180 -21.43 -21.27 5.28
C PRO A 180 -22.04 -19.91 5.65
N ASP A 181 -21.66 -18.86 4.91
CA ASP A 181 -22.25 -17.55 5.08
C ASP A 181 -23.74 -17.55 4.70
N ASP A 182 -24.48 -16.53 5.12
CA ASP A 182 -25.91 -16.39 4.84
C ASP A 182 -26.23 -16.23 3.34
N ALA A 183 -25.22 -16.00 2.48
CA ALA A 183 -25.38 -15.89 1.02
C ALA A 183 -25.56 -17.24 0.31
N GLY A 184 -25.42 -18.35 1.03
CA GLY A 184 -25.73 -19.69 0.56
C GLY A 184 -24.61 -20.38 -0.21
N ARG A 185 -24.69 -21.71 -0.22
CA ARG A 185 -23.77 -22.58 -0.99
C ARG A 185 -24.13 -22.52 -2.48
N GLY A 186 -23.17 -22.32 -3.35
CA GLY A 186 -23.36 -22.56 -4.79
C GLY A 186 -23.72 -24.03 -5.05
N LEU A 187 -24.52 -24.29 -6.09
CA LEU A 187 -24.95 -25.65 -6.45
C LEU A 187 -23.85 -26.69 -6.55
N PHE A 188 -22.63 -26.27 -6.89
CA PHE A 188 -21.45 -27.14 -6.98
C PHE A 188 -20.71 -27.31 -5.64
N ASP A 189 -20.80 -26.38 -4.72
CA ASP A 189 -20.17 -26.48 -3.40
C ASP A 189 -20.79 -27.57 -2.52
N SER A 190 -22.08 -27.86 -2.72
CA SER A 190 -22.81 -28.88 -1.96
C SER A 190 -22.34 -30.33 -2.22
N PHE A 191 -21.66 -30.59 -3.35
CA PHE A 191 -21.17 -31.95 -3.67
C PHE A 191 -19.77 -32.25 -3.15
N VAL A 192 -19.00 -31.24 -2.77
CA VAL A 192 -17.59 -31.38 -2.42
C VAL A 192 -17.27 -30.90 -1.00
N SER A 193 -18.11 -30.05 -0.44
CA SER A 193 -17.93 -29.52 0.92
C SER A 193 -18.65 -30.38 1.95
N PRO A 194 -18.02 -30.70 3.10
CA PRO A 194 -18.71 -31.43 4.15
C PRO A 194 -19.87 -30.60 4.71
N ASP A 195 -20.92 -31.30 5.20
CA ASP A 195 -22.05 -30.66 5.89
C ASP A 195 -21.63 -30.31 7.32
N VAL A 196 -21.03 -29.14 7.45
CA VAL A 196 -20.52 -28.60 8.71
C VAL A 196 -20.82 -27.11 8.81
N ARG A 197 -21.23 -26.69 10.00
CA ARG A 197 -21.26 -25.28 10.38
C ARG A 197 -20.02 -24.95 11.17
N VAL A 198 -19.39 -23.84 10.86
CA VAL A 198 -18.27 -23.32 11.62
C VAL A 198 -18.59 -21.88 12.01
N GLU A 199 -18.47 -21.56 13.27
CA GLU A 199 -18.58 -20.18 13.76
C GLU A 199 -17.24 -19.78 14.37
N MET A 200 -16.80 -18.57 14.12
CA MET A 200 -15.64 -17.96 14.76
C MET A 200 -16.05 -16.64 15.39
N ALA A 201 -15.66 -16.45 16.65
CA ALA A 201 -15.81 -15.20 17.38
C ALA A 201 -14.45 -14.73 17.86
N LEU A 202 -14.12 -13.46 17.57
CA LEU A 202 -12.93 -12.79 18.07
C LEU A 202 -13.32 -11.79 19.15
N VAL A 203 -12.45 -11.57 20.10
CA VAL A 203 -12.64 -10.62 21.21
C VAL A 203 -12.67 -9.18 20.70
N ALA A 204 -11.93 -8.89 19.62
CA ALA A 204 -11.82 -7.57 19.02
C ALA A 204 -11.79 -7.67 17.49
N ASP A 205 -12.16 -6.58 16.83
CA ASP A 205 -12.07 -6.40 15.37
C ASP A 205 -10.83 -5.62 14.93
N LYS A 206 -10.07 -5.03 15.89
CA LYS A 206 -8.91 -4.20 15.62
C LYS A 206 -7.75 -4.58 16.54
N TYR A 207 -6.56 -4.59 15.96
CA TYR A 207 -5.33 -4.98 16.65
C TYR A 207 -4.15 -4.12 16.19
N GLN A 208 -3.16 -3.97 17.05
CA GLN A 208 -1.85 -3.43 16.69
C GLN A 208 -0.85 -4.59 16.43
N PRO A 209 0.23 -4.35 15.68
CA PRO A 209 1.33 -5.31 15.56
C PRO A 209 1.81 -5.76 16.94
N HIS A 210 2.14 -7.03 17.08
CA HIS A 210 2.58 -7.70 18.32
C HIS A 210 1.50 -7.92 19.39
N GLU A 211 0.29 -7.47 19.19
CA GLU A 211 -0.83 -7.89 20.08
C GLU A 211 -1.21 -9.34 19.82
N THR A 212 -1.91 -9.92 20.80
CA THR A 212 -2.45 -11.28 20.69
C THR A 212 -3.91 -11.21 20.25
N ILE A 213 -4.24 -11.94 19.19
CA ILE A 213 -5.61 -12.10 18.71
C ILE A 213 -6.22 -13.29 19.43
N GLU A 214 -7.17 -13.02 20.29
CA GLU A 214 -7.89 -14.05 21.05
C GLU A 214 -9.24 -14.33 20.42
N GLY A 215 -9.61 -15.61 20.38
CA GLY A 215 -10.88 -16.01 19.80
C GLY A 215 -11.28 -17.43 20.18
N ILE A 216 -12.49 -17.77 19.80
CA ILE A 216 -13.07 -19.10 19.91
C ILE A 216 -13.70 -19.48 18.56
N PHE A 217 -13.53 -20.71 18.16
CA PHE A 217 -14.30 -21.27 17.07
C PHE A 217 -15.14 -22.46 17.54
N THR A 218 -16.25 -22.67 16.87
CA THR A 218 -17.19 -23.76 17.14
C THR A 218 -17.49 -24.49 15.84
N ILE A 219 -17.42 -25.81 15.88
CA ILE A 219 -17.68 -26.71 14.75
C ILE A 219 -18.93 -27.54 15.09
N GLU A 220 -19.92 -27.53 14.21
CA GLU A 220 -21.17 -28.29 14.34
C GLU A 220 -21.38 -29.10 13.05
N PRO A 221 -20.87 -30.34 12.96
CA PRO A 221 -21.15 -31.20 11.83
C PRO A 221 -22.58 -31.77 11.89
N GLU A 222 -23.26 -31.89 10.76
CA GLU A 222 -24.58 -32.56 10.69
C GLU A 222 -24.51 -34.05 11.03
N LYS A 223 -23.35 -34.65 10.75
CA LYS A 223 -23.00 -36.02 11.12
C LYS A 223 -21.62 -36.00 11.77
N SER A 224 -20.96 -37.14 11.89
CA SER A 224 -19.56 -37.17 12.31
C SER A 224 -18.65 -36.60 11.23
N LEU A 225 -17.71 -35.74 11.62
CA LEU A 225 -16.69 -35.15 10.78
C LEU A 225 -15.32 -35.70 11.15
N VAL A 226 -14.65 -36.34 10.22
CA VAL A 226 -13.23 -36.68 10.38
C VAL A 226 -12.42 -35.45 10.00
N CYS A 227 -11.56 -34.97 10.89
CA CYS A 227 -10.72 -33.80 10.66
C CYS A 227 -9.28 -34.13 11.04
N ARG A 228 -8.33 -33.94 10.14
CA ARG A 228 -6.91 -34.25 10.39
C ARG A 228 -6.21 -33.16 11.18
N ARG A 229 -6.55 -31.90 10.90
CA ARG A 229 -5.98 -30.72 11.57
C ARG A 229 -6.96 -29.56 11.57
N ILE A 230 -6.84 -28.73 12.58
CA ILE A 230 -7.49 -27.42 12.64
C ILE A 230 -6.39 -26.37 12.67
N LEU A 231 -6.34 -25.54 11.65
CA LEU A 231 -5.32 -24.51 11.49
C LEU A 231 -5.95 -23.13 11.67
N VAL A 232 -5.34 -22.30 12.50
CA VAL A 232 -5.67 -20.89 12.65
C VAL A 232 -4.51 -20.06 12.14
N GLN A 233 -4.76 -19.09 11.26
CA GLN A 233 -3.70 -18.24 10.73
C GLN A 233 -4.19 -16.86 10.38
N LEU A 234 -3.25 -15.92 10.37
CA LEU A 234 -3.46 -14.56 9.89
C LEU A 234 -3.27 -14.50 8.38
N ILE A 235 -4.24 -13.94 7.67
CA ILE A 235 -4.23 -13.82 6.20
C ILE A 235 -4.40 -12.35 5.83
N GLY A 236 -3.44 -11.80 5.09
CA GLY A 236 -3.55 -10.48 4.46
C GLY A 236 -3.83 -10.64 2.97
N ILE A 237 -4.80 -9.93 2.44
CA ILE A 237 -5.10 -9.90 1.01
C ILE A 237 -4.81 -8.51 0.49
N GLU A 238 -3.75 -8.40 -0.28
CA GLU A 238 -3.42 -7.21 -1.05
C GLU A 238 -4.09 -7.32 -2.42
N SER A 239 -5.04 -6.43 -2.69
CA SER A 239 -5.76 -6.35 -3.97
C SER A 239 -5.32 -5.09 -4.69
N SER A 240 -5.05 -5.18 -5.99
CA SER A 240 -4.65 -4.05 -6.82
C SER A 240 -5.42 -4.04 -8.15
N GLU A 241 -5.59 -2.84 -8.70
CA GLU A 241 -6.14 -2.63 -10.04
C GLU A 241 -5.19 -1.73 -10.83
N ALA A 242 -4.86 -2.13 -12.06
CA ALA A 242 -4.06 -1.34 -12.98
C ALA A 242 -4.66 -1.43 -14.39
N HIS A 243 -5.09 -0.28 -14.94
CA HIS A 243 -5.73 -0.18 -16.27
C HIS A 243 -6.94 -1.09 -16.47
N GLY A 244 -7.69 -1.38 -15.37
CA GLY A 244 -8.86 -2.27 -15.37
C GLY A 244 -8.54 -3.75 -15.11
N ASP A 245 -7.27 -4.15 -15.15
CA ASP A 245 -6.84 -5.48 -14.74
C ASP A 245 -6.69 -5.54 -13.22
N LYS A 246 -7.15 -6.65 -12.62
CA LYS A 246 -7.12 -6.85 -11.18
C LYS A 246 -6.19 -7.99 -10.82
N ASP A 247 -5.43 -7.79 -9.75
CA ASP A 247 -4.52 -8.81 -9.22
C ASP A 247 -4.59 -8.85 -7.70
N ARG A 248 -4.11 -9.96 -7.13
CA ARG A 248 -4.10 -10.19 -5.70
C ARG A 248 -2.81 -10.86 -5.26
N TYR A 249 -2.36 -10.45 -4.09
CA TYR A 249 -1.30 -11.16 -3.38
C TYR A 249 -1.79 -11.54 -1.99
N VAL A 250 -1.44 -12.74 -1.53
CA VAL A 250 -1.87 -13.24 -0.22
C VAL A 250 -0.65 -13.33 0.69
N HIS A 251 -0.65 -12.50 1.71
CA HIS A 251 0.27 -12.60 2.83
C HIS A 251 -0.26 -13.68 3.78
N GLN A 252 0.59 -14.62 4.16
CA GLN A 252 0.22 -15.70 5.07
C GLN A 252 1.13 -15.66 6.29
N GLY A 253 0.53 -15.51 7.46
CA GLY A 253 1.20 -15.74 8.72
C GLY A 253 1.49 -17.23 8.96
N GLU A 254 2.32 -17.53 9.92
CA GLU A 254 2.58 -18.91 10.33
C GLU A 254 1.29 -19.52 10.91
N PRO A 255 0.87 -20.71 10.44
CA PRO A 255 -0.34 -21.34 10.94
C PRO A 255 -0.14 -21.92 12.34
N LEU A 256 -1.06 -21.63 13.24
CA LEU A 256 -1.17 -22.28 14.54
C LEU A 256 -1.96 -23.58 14.36
N ASP A 257 -1.32 -24.72 14.59
CA ASP A 257 -1.97 -26.04 14.58
C ASP A 257 -2.54 -26.32 15.97
N LEU A 258 -3.84 -26.41 16.06
CA LEU A 258 -4.55 -26.65 17.32
C LEU A 258 -4.75 -28.14 17.64
N GLY A 259 -4.21 -29.01 16.76
CA GLY A 259 -4.50 -30.44 16.85
C GLY A 259 -5.96 -30.74 16.48
N THR A 260 -6.41 -31.98 16.71
CA THR A 260 -7.83 -32.35 16.49
C THR A 260 -8.25 -33.49 17.40
N PRO A 261 -9.53 -33.57 17.77
CA PRO A 261 -10.17 -34.86 17.99
C PRO A 261 -10.27 -35.56 16.62
N GLU A 262 -9.74 -36.76 16.44
CA GLU A 262 -9.76 -37.51 15.18
C GLU A 262 -11.12 -37.54 14.51
N THR A 263 -12.19 -37.45 15.30
CA THR A 263 -13.59 -37.38 14.82
C THR A 263 -14.39 -36.43 15.69
N VAL A 264 -14.97 -35.41 15.07
CA VAL A 264 -15.89 -34.49 15.72
C VAL A 264 -17.32 -35.05 15.63
N THR A 265 -17.92 -35.33 16.78
CA THR A 265 -19.31 -35.73 16.91
C THR A 265 -20.04 -34.72 17.79
N GLY A 266 -21.07 -34.05 17.26
CA GLY A 266 -21.73 -32.96 17.96
C GLY A 266 -20.94 -31.66 17.95
N THR A 267 -21.26 -30.77 18.86
CA THR A 267 -20.61 -29.44 18.94
C THR A 267 -19.22 -29.55 19.55
N TYR A 268 -18.24 -29.03 18.86
CA TYR A 268 -16.86 -28.91 19.32
C TYR A 268 -16.44 -27.44 19.33
N SER A 269 -15.94 -26.95 20.45
CA SER A 269 -15.47 -25.56 20.59
C SER A 269 -14.06 -25.55 21.16
N GLN A 270 -13.23 -24.64 20.66
CA GLN A 270 -11.87 -24.45 21.13
C GLN A 270 -11.47 -22.98 21.08
N GLU A 271 -10.84 -22.50 22.15
CA GLU A 271 -10.21 -21.19 22.22
C GLU A 271 -8.84 -21.24 21.57
N PHE A 272 -8.40 -20.08 21.06
CA PHE A 272 -7.07 -19.90 20.49
C PHE A 272 -6.51 -18.52 20.81
N SER A 273 -5.19 -18.43 20.82
CA SER A 273 -4.43 -17.20 20.92
C SER A 273 -3.42 -17.16 19.77
N LEU A 274 -3.58 -16.21 18.84
CA LEU A 274 -2.75 -16.06 17.66
C LEU A 274 -1.95 -14.75 17.79
N PRO A 275 -0.61 -14.76 17.77
CA PRO A 275 0.16 -13.54 17.75
C PRO A 275 -0.03 -12.79 16.44
N ALA A 276 -0.27 -11.47 16.51
CA ALA A 276 -0.29 -10.60 15.34
C ALA A 276 1.14 -10.24 14.91
N GLU A 277 1.98 -11.26 14.68
CA GLU A 277 3.32 -11.07 14.12
C GLU A 277 3.22 -10.83 12.62
N ILE A 278 3.50 -9.57 12.22
CA ILE A 278 3.33 -9.15 10.84
C ILE A 278 4.64 -8.57 10.33
N THR A 279 5.18 -9.19 9.30
CA THR A 279 6.25 -8.63 8.46
C THR A 279 5.68 -7.95 7.20
N ALA A 280 4.37 -7.84 7.11
CA ALA A 280 3.61 -7.38 5.96
C ALA A 280 2.91 -6.04 6.27
N PRO A 281 2.44 -5.31 5.27
CA PRO A 281 1.78 -4.02 5.44
C PRO A 281 0.51 -4.08 6.29
N LEU A 282 0.24 -3.01 7.02
CA LEU A 282 -0.99 -2.83 7.81
C LEU A 282 -2.24 -2.74 6.90
N THR A 283 -3.43 -2.75 7.50
CA THR A 283 -4.67 -2.46 6.78
C THR A 283 -4.58 -1.08 6.12
N ALA A 284 -4.83 -1.04 4.83
CA ALA A 284 -4.76 0.18 4.05
C ALA A 284 -5.72 0.15 2.87
N THR A 285 -6.21 1.33 2.48
CA THR A 285 -7.04 1.49 1.28
C THR A 285 -6.55 2.71 0.52
N GLY A 286 -6.26 2.52 -0.75
CA GLY A 286 -5.95 3.56 -1.71
C GLY A 286 -7.06 3.72 -2.75
N ARG A 287 -6.77 4.41 -3.85
CA ARG A 287 -7.72 4.57 -4.97
C ARG A 287 -7.80 3.31 -5.83
N GLN A 288 -6.68 2.58 -5.95
CA GLN A 288 -6.52 1.44 -6.84
C GLN A 288 -6.06 0.17 -6.09
N PHE A 289 -6.01 0.21 -4.76
CA PHE A 289 -5.63 -0.95 -3.95
C PHE A 289 -6.35 -1.00 -2.61
N SER A 290 -6.41 -2.21 -2.04
CA SER A 290 -6.73 -2.44 -0.63
C SER A 290 -5.83 -3.52 -0.04
N ILE A 291 -5.65 -3.46 1.28
CA ILE A 291 -5.01 -4.48 2.08
C ILE A 291 -5.95 -4.81 3.22
N ASP A 292 -6.53 -5.99 3.12
CA ASP A 292 -7.55 -6.48 4.04
C ASP A 292 -6.98 -7.65 4.83
N TRP A 293 -7.15 -7.61 6.15
CA TRP A 293 -6.66 -8.66 7.05
C TRP A 293 -7.79 -9.50 7.60
N PHE A 294 -7.49 -10.78 7.80
CA PHE A 294 -8.45 -11.78 8.26
C PHE A 294 -7.75 -12.77 9.21
N VAL A 295 -8.47 -13.19 10.24
CA VAL A 295 -8.18 -14.44 10.92
C VAL A 295 -8.91 -15.55 10.19
N GLN A 296 -8.19 -16.59 9.78
CA GLN A 296 -8.75 -17.73 9.07
C GLN A 296 -8.66 -18.98 9.95
N VAL A 297 -9.78 -19.70 10.11
CA VAL A 297 -9.80 -21.08 10.58
C VAL A 297 -10.02 -21.99 9.37
N GLN A 298 -9.18 -23.02 9.23
CA GLN A 298 -9.26 -24.04 8.18
C GLN A 298 -9.33 -25.40 8.82
N LEU A 299 -10.28 -26.22 8.35
CA LEU A 299 -10.42 -27.63 8.74
C LEU A 299 -9.83 -28.48 7.60
N ASP A 300 -8.81 -29.29 7.91
CA ASP A 300 -8.26 -30.28 6.97
C ASP A 300 -9.11 -31.55 7.01
N VAL A 301 -10.01 -31.67 6.03
CA VAL A 301 -10.97 -32.78 5.95
C VAL A 301 -10.55 -33.75 4.85
N PRO A 302 -10.30 -35.04 5.16
CA PRO A 302 -9.88 -36.02 4.16
C PRO A 302 -10.95 -36.18 3.06
N TRP A 303 -10.50 -36.20 1.83
CA TRP A 303 -11.31 -36.46 0.62
C TRP A 303 -12.45 -35.45 0.35
N ALA A 304 -12.41 -34.28 0.97
CA ALA A 304 -13.35 -33.20 0.77
C ALA A 304 -12.63 -31.86 0.60
N LYS A 305 -13.35 -30.82 0.15
CA LYS A 305 -12.83 -29.46 0.16
C LYS A 305 -12.76 -28.96 1.61
N ASP A 306 -11.59 -28.46 2.01
CA ASP A 306 -11.37 -27.91 3.33
C ASP A 306 -12.29 -26.71 3.61
N PRO A 307 -13.17 -26.80 4.62
CA PRO A 307 -13.93 -25.63 5.07
C PRO A 307 -12.98 -24.54 5.59
N LYS A 308 -13.22 -23.30 5.16
CA LYS A 308 -12.46 -22.13 5.59
C LYS A 308 -13.42 -21.05 6.01
N ILE A 309 -13.20 -20.52 7.20
CA ILE A 309 -13.91 -19.34 7.67
C ILE A 309 -12.91 -18.20 7.85
N ARG A 310 -13.30 -16.99 7.45
CA ARG A 310 -12.48 -15.78 7.58
C ARG A 310 -13.25 -14.72 8.31
N THR A 311 -12.70 -14.24 9.40
CA THR A 311 -13.22 -13.10 10.14
C THR A 311 -12.36 -11.88 9.83
N PRO A 312 -12.93 -10.80 9.30
CA PRO A 312 -12.18 -9.59 9.00
C PRO A 312 -11.70 -8.92 10.28
N ILE A 313 -10.49 -8.36 10.23
CA ILE A 313 -9.91 -7.54 11.28
C ILE A 313 -9.21 -6.34 10.65
N GLU A 314 -8.99 -5.31 11.44
CA GLU A 314 -8.20 -4.14 11.05
C GLU A 314 -6.88 -4.14 11.83
N LEU A 315 -5.76 -4.10 11.11
CA LEU A 315 -4.44 -3.93 11.69
C LEU A 315 -4.05 -2.46 11.66
N LEU A 316 -3.97 -1.87 12.84
CA LEU A 316 -3.70 -0.45 13.05
C LEU A 316 -2.21 -0.21 13.29
N PRO A 317 -1.70 1.01 12.98
CA PRO A 317 -0.35 1.38 13.37
C PRO A 317 -0.20 1.35 14.89
N GLY A 318 0.94 0.86 15.36
CA GLY A 318 1.33 0.95 16.75
C GLY A 318 1.58 2.40 17.20
N THR A 319 1.51 2.65 18.49
CA THR A 319 1.85 3.94 19.12
C THR A 319 3.35 4.14 19.19
#